data_5af4d0ac39bd125315a683ce0ed74ca6
#
_entry.id   5af4d0ac39bd125315a683ce0ed74ca6
#
_cell.length_a   1.000
_cell.length_b   1.000
_cell.length_c   1.000
_cell.angle_alpha   90.00
_cell.angle_beta   90.00
_cell.angle_gamma   90.00
#
_symmetry.space_group_name_H-M   'P 1'
#
loop_
_entity.id
_entity.type
_entity.pdbx_description
1 polymer ?
#
loop_
_entity_poly.entity_id
_entity_poly.type
_entity_poly.pdbx_seq_one_letter_code
_entity_poly.pdbx_strand_id
1 'polypeptide(L)'
;CVKELRCVLRDRTMMGAILISFTVAVYVVAVGAKADVTNVTIGIIDHDQSGLSQRIRAALQPPMFQTPVDLTPTTAQAAMDEGRYLFILEIPRQFEADIHGQRPTTVQLTVDATAMAQAQLGIAYITEIVLSETLSEFKVDGLDKRMPTRQVIHVLYNPNTITSWFTSVMQLINNVTVLSVVLVGAAVIRERERGTIEHLLVMP
;
A
#
# COMPACT_ATOMS: atom_id res chain seq x y z
N CYS A 1 38.46 -2.18 17.07
CA CYS A 1 37.66 -1.77 15.87
C CYS A 1 38.35 -2.15 14.54
N VAL A 2 39.59 -1.71 14.22
CA VAL A 2 40.23 -2.01 12.93
C VAL A 2 40.46 -3.52 12.72
N LYS A 3 40.80 -4.24 13.76
CA LYS A 3 41.04 -5.69 13.76
C LYS A 3 39.73 -6.44 13.40
N GLU A 4 38.59 -6.08 13.98
CA GLU A 4 37.30 -6.71 13.71
C GLU A 4 36.84 -6.44 12.29
N LEU A 5 36.98 -5.20 11.81
CA LEU A 5 36.67 -4.85 10.43
C LEU A 5 37.48 -5.68 9.43
N ARG A 6 38.78 -5.88 9.72
CA ARG A 6 39.66 -6.69 8.88
C ARG A 6 39.29 -8.19 8.90
N CYS A 7 38.81 -8.70 10.06
CA CYS A 7 38.27 -10.06 10.17
C CYS A 7 37.03 -10.25 9.31
N VAL A 8 36.05 -9.32 9.38
CA VAL A 8 34.84 -9.35 8.57
C VAL A 8 35.15 -9.29 7.08
N LEU A 9 36.05 -8.39 6.65
CA LEU A 9 36.44 -8.26 5.24
C LEU A 9 37.21 -9.49 4.70
N ARG A 10 37.82 -10.28 5.56
CA ARG A 10 38.55 -11.49 5.16
C ARG A 10 37.67 -12.73 5.13
N ASP A 11 36.54 -12.70 5.79
CA ASP A 11 35.54 -13.78 5.79
C ASP A 11 34.64 -13.67 4.56
N ARG A 12 34.87 -14.56 3.58
CA ARG A 12 34.11 -14.59 2.31
C ARG A 12 32.63 -14.86 2.52
N THR A 13 32.29 -15.69 3.51
CA THR A 13 30.89 -16.03 3.82
C THR A 13 30.15 -14.83 4.36
N MET A 14 30.79 -14.12 5.30
CA MET A 14 30.22 -12.93 5.92
C MET A 14 30.11 -11.77 4.93
N MET A 15 31.11 -11.58 4.08
CA MET A 15 31.05 -10.58 3.00
C MET A 15 29.95 -10.89 1.98
N GLY A 16 29.79 -12.16 1.60
CA GLY A 16 28.71 -12.61 0.72
C GLY A 16 27.33 -12.34 1.32
N ALA A 17 27.14 -12.66 2.60
CA ALA A 17 25.89 -12.41 3.31
C ALA A 17 25.55 -10.91 3.40
N ILE A 18 26.53 -10.07 3.69
CA ILE A 18 26.37 -8.60 3.71
C ILE A 18 25.97 -8.11 2.31
N LEU A 19 26.70 -8.51 1.28
CA LEU A 19 26.41 -8.07 -0.09
C LEU A 19 24.99 -8.47 -0.51
N ILE A 20 24.58 -9.71 -0.29
CA ILE A 20 23.25 -10.21 -0.62
C ILE A 20 22.18 -9.45 0.17
N SER A 21 22.40 -9.23 1.48
CA SER A 21 21.44 -8.54 2.34
C SER A 21 21.20 -7.08 1.91
N PHE A 22 22.24 -6.37 1.52
CA PHE A 22 22.13 -4.95 1.15
C PHE A 22 21.82 -4.70 -0.33
N THR A 23 21.93 -5.73 -1.18
CA THR A 23 21.58 -5.61 -2.61
C THR A 23 20.32 -6.40 -2.95
N VAL A 24 20.41 -7.72 -2.93
CA VAL A 24 19.32 -8.59 -3.39
C VAL A 24 18.10 -8.50 -2.47
N ALA A 25 18.29 -8.56 -1.14
CA ALA A 25 17.16 -8.52 -0.22
C ALA A 25 16.44 -7.16 -0.25
N VAL A 26 17.18 -6.04 -0.32
CA VAL A 26 16.58 -4.71 -0.45
C VAL A 26 15.83 -4.59 -1.78
N TYR A 27 16.43 -5.06 -2.88
CA TYR A 27 15.80 -5.03 -4.20
C TYR A 27 14.51 -5.86 -4.24
N VAL A 28 14.55 -7.09 -3.72
CA VAL A 28 13.36 -8.00 -3.69
C VAL A 28 12.24 -7.39 -2.87
N VAL A 29 12.55 -6.80 -1.70
CA VAL A 29 11.54 -6.13 -0.86
C VAL A 29 11.00 -4.88 -1.55
N ALA A 30 11.86 -4.07 -2.18
CA ALA A 30 11.44 -2.87 -2.90
C ALA A 30 10.52 -3.18 -4.09
N VAL A 31 10.82 -4.23 -4.84
CA VAL A 31 10.01 -4.65 -6.00
C VAL A 31 8.77 -5.43 -5.56
N GLY A 32 8.91 -6.29 -4.53
CA GLY A 32 7.80 -7.08 -3.98
C GLY A 32 6.78 -6.25 -3.18
N ALA A 33 7.21 -5.13 -2.61
CA ALA A 33 6.36 -4.20 -1.87
C ALA A 33 5.55 -3.25 -2.78
N LYS A 34 5.19 -3.69 -3.99
CA LYS A 34 4.22 -2.97 -4.83
C LYS A 34 2.82 -3.10 -4.21
N ALA A 35 2.64 -2.49 -3.05
CA ALA A 35 1.34 -2.24 -2.46
C ALA A 35 0.68 -0.98 -3.07
N ASP A 36 1.32 -0.38 -4.08
CA ASP A 36 0.70 0.71 -4.83
C ASP A 36 -0.45 0.12 -5.64
N VAL A 37 -1.66 0.57 -5.35
CA VAL A 37 -2.83 0.30 -6.18
C VAL A 37 -2.65 1.08 -7.47
N THR A 38 -1.92 0.48 -8.40
CA THR A 38 -1.71 1.05 -9.72
C THR A 38 -2.26 0.11 -10.77
N ASN A 39 -3.03 0.67 -11.69
CA ASN A 39 -3.52 -0.06 -12.84
C ASN A 39 -4.44 -1.25 -12.50
N VAL A 40 -5.25 -1.10 -11.46
CA VAL A 40 -6.18 -2.14 -10.99
C VAL A 40 -7.41 -2.20 -11.88
N THR A 41 -7.83 -3.41 -12.21
CA THR A 41 -9.04 -3.65 -13.01
C THR A 41 -10.30 -3.43 -12.19
N ILE A 42 -11.20 -2.58 -12.68
CA ILE A 42 -12.49 -2.29 -12.07
C ILE A 42 -13.63 -2.46 -13.09
N GLY A 43 -14.65 -3.21 -12.70
CA GLY A 43 -15.91 -3.30 -13.44
C GLY A 43 -16.98 -2.45 -12.78
N ILE A 44 -17.90 -1.89 -13.56
CA ILE A 44 -19.04 -1.13 -13.07
C ILE A 44 -20.33 -1.75 -13.61
N ILE A 45 -21.28 -1.95 -12.70
CA ILE A 45 -22.68 -2.28 -13.03
C ILE A 45 -23.49 -1.04 -12.67
N ASP A 46 -23.79 -0.22 -13.67
CA ASP A 46 -24.52 1.02 -13.49
C ASP A 46 -26.00 0.81 -13.89
N HIS A 47 -26.87 0.72 -12.88
CA HIS A 47 -28.31 0.61 -13.10
C HIS A 47 -29.00 1.97 -13.14
N ASP A 48 -28.32 3.05 -12.67
CA ASP A 48 -28.89 4.38 -12.54
C ASP A 48 -28.70 5.22 -13.80
N GLN A 49 -27.54 5.10 -14.43
CA GLN A 49 -27.15 5.84 -15.64
C GLN A 49 -27.34 7.37 -15.49
N SER A 50 -27.20 7.88 -14.27
CA SER A 50 -27.39 9.29 -13.90
C SER A 50 -26.14 10.14 -14.11
N GLY A 51 -26.26 11.45 -13.92
CA GLY A 51 -25.13 12.37 -13.90
C GLY A 51 -24.13 12.04 -12.79
N LEU A 52 -24.63 11.65 -11.61
CA LEU A 52 -23.80 11.26 -10.47
C LEU A 52 -23.04 9.95 -10.74
N SER A 53 -23.69 8.93 -11.29
CA SER A 53 -23.03 7.67 -11.62
C SER A 53 -21.91 7.86 -12.65
N GLN A 54 -22.12 8.73 -13.65
CA GLN A 54 -21.11 9.07 -14.64
C GLN A 54 -19.92 9.83 -14.05
N ARG A 55 -20.13 10.72 -13.06
CA ARG A 55 -19.03 11.39 -12.35
C ARG A 55 -18.21 10.41 -11.52
N ILE A 56 -18.87 9.52 -10.78
CA ILE A 56 -18.18 8.44 -10.03
C ILE A 56 -17.31 7.61 -10.98
N ARG A 57 -17.87 7.21 -12.12
CA ARG A 57 -17.13 6.49 -13.16
C ARG A 57 -15.94 7.29 -13.68
N ALA A 58 -16.11 8.58 -13.95
CA ALA A 58 -15.06 9.46 -14.47
C ALA A 58 -13.95 9.70 -13.45
N ALA A 59 -14.23 9.61 -12.15
CA ALA A 59 -13.25 9.75 -11.08
C ALA A 59 -12.41 8.47 -10.89
N LEU A 60 -12.91 7.30 -11.29
CA LEU A 60 -12.22 6.01 -11.24
C LEU A 60 -11.28 5.85 -12.45
N GLN A 61 -10.16 6.56 -12.46
CA GLN A 61 -9.24 6.59 -13.62
C GLN A 61 -7.77 6.35 -13.23
N PRO A 62 -6.90 6.13 -14.26
CA PRO A 62 -5.46 6.05 -14.06
C PRO A 62 -4.91 7.24 -13.24
N PRO A 63 -3.86 7.01 -12.43
CA PRO A 63 -2.99 5.83 -12.41
C PRO A 63 -3.45 4.69 -11.51
N MET A 64 -4.46 4.89 -10.64
CA MET A 64 -4.90 3.89 -9.66
C MET A 64 -5.71 2.77 -10.31
N PHE A 65 -6.72 3.13 -11.10
CA PHE A 65 -7.59 2.19 -11.77
C PHE A 65 -7.35 2.19 -13.27
N GLN A 66 -7.57 1.05 -13.91
CA GLN A 66 -7.76 1.01 -15.37
C GLN A 66 -9.10 1.67 -15.71
N THR A 67 -9.27 2.05 -16.96
CA THR A 67 -10.57 2.56 -17.43
C THR A 67 -11.66 1.58 -17.05
N PRO A 68 -12.69 2.00 -16.29
CA PRO A 68 -13.77 1.13 -15.86
C PRO A 68 -14.51 0.51 -17.04
N VAL A 69 -14.80 -0.78 -16.92
CA VAL A 69 -15.54 -1.54 -17.96
C VAL A 69 -16.95 -1.78 -17.48
N ASP A 70 -17.93 -1.54 -18.37
CA ASP A 70 -19.33 -1.81 -18.06
C ASP A 70 -19.60 -3.31 -18.05
N LEU A 71 -20.19 -3.78 -16.98
CA LEU A 71 -20.57 -5.18 -16.78
C LEU A 71 -22.08 -5.30 -16.59
N THR A 72 -22.59 -6.46 -16.95
CA THR A 72 -23.95 -6.87 -16.57
C THR A 72 -23.89 -7.74 -15.32
N PRO A 73 -24.95 -7.81 -14.50
CA PRO A 73 -24.97 -8.67 -13.31
C PRO A 73 -24.64 -10.15 -13.62
N THR A 74 -25.03 -10.63 -14.81
CA THR A 74 -24.75 -11.99 -15.23
C THR A 74 -23.32 -12.27 -15.61
N THR A 75 -22.62 -11.27 -16.15
CA THR A 75 -21.20 -11.40 -16.55
C THR A 75 -20.23 -11.07 -15.42
N ALA A 76 -20.68 -10.31 -14.43
CA ALA A 76 -19.87 -9.85 -13.32
C ALA A 76 -19.32 -11.00 -12.47
N GLN A 77 -20.18 -11.96 -12.10
CA GLN A 77 -19.76 -13.10 -11.27
C GLN A 77 -18.73 -13.96 -12.00
N ALA A 78 -18.98 -14.31 -13.26
CA ALA A 78 -18.04 -15.10 -14.05
C ALA A 78 -16.69 -14.37 -14.24
N ALA A 79 -16.74 -13.06 -14.42
CA ALA A 79 -15.53 -12.23 -14.58
C ALA A 79 -14.70 -12.11 -13.29
N MET A 80 -15.35 -12.15 -12.12
CA MET A 80 -14.68 -12.25 -10.81
C MET A 80 -14.04 -13.62 -10.63
N ASP A 81 -14.80 -14.71 -10.89
CA ASP A 81 -14.32 -16.07 -10.73
C ASP A 81 -13.11 -16.38 -11.65
N GLU A 82 -13.04 -15.72 -12.80
CA GLU A 82 -11.90 -15.77 -13.72
C GLU A 82 -10.75 -14.83 -13.32
N GLY A 83 -10.89 -14.04 -12.26
CA GLY A 83 -9.86 -13.10 -11.78
C GLY A 83 -9.59 -11.93 -12.74
N ARG A 84 -10.56 -11.59 -13.63
CA ARG A 84 -10.40 -10.48 -14.58
C ARG A 84 -10.52 -9.10 -13.93
N TYR A 85 -11.32 -8.99 -12.86
CA TYR A 85 -11.53 -7.76 -12.13
C TYR A 85 -11.26 -7.96 -10.65
N LEU A 86 -10.51 -7.03 -10.07
CA LEU A 86 -10.26 -6.99 -8.63
C LEU A 86 -11.45 -6.33 -7.89
N PHE A 87 -12.10 -5.38 -8.54
CA PHE A 87 -13.25 -4.66 -7.98
C PHE A 87 -14.43 -4.66 -8.95
N ILE A 88 -15.65 -4.83 -8.43
CA ILE A 88 -16.89 -4.58 -9.15
C ILE A 88 -17.73 -3.64 -8.31
N LEU A 89 -18.02 -2.46 -8.85
CA LEU A 89 -18.87 -1.44 -8.24
C LEU A 89 -20.26 -1.53 -8.84
N GLU A 90 -21.26 -1.78 -8.01
CA GLU A 90 -22.67 -1.81 -8.43
C GLU A 90 -23.42 -0.60 -7.89
N ILE A 91 -23.93 0.22 -8.80
CA ILE A 91 -24.70 1.43 -8.50
C ILE A 91 -26.19 1.08 -8.71
N PRO A 92 -27.03 1.20 -7.65
CA PRO A 92 -28.43 0.82 -7.72
C PRO A 92 -29.25 1.79 -8.59
N ARG A 93 -30.45 1.36 -8.95
CA ARG A 93 -31.42 2.23 -9.64
C ARG A 93 -31.86 3.37 -8.75
N GLN A 94 -32.11 4.53 -9.35
CA GLN A 94 -32.53 5.77 -8.66
C GLN A 94 -31.51 6.27 -7.62
N PHE A 95 -30.24 5.92 -7.76
CA PHE A 95 -29.19 6.32 -6.84
C PHE A 95 -29.14 7.85 -6.66
N GLU A 96 -29.03 8.63 -7.75
CA GLU A 96 -29.01 10.08 -7.72
C GLU A 96 -30.32 10.66 -7.16
N ALA A 97 -31.47 10.14 -7.56
CA ALA A 97 -32.78 10.57 -7.06
C ALA A 97 -32.96 10.31 -5.56
N ASP A 98 -32.44 9.19 -5.04
CA ASP A 98 -32.47 8.88 -3.61
C ASP A 98 -31.55 9.79 -2.82
N ILE A 99 -30.35 10.09 -3.35
CA ILE A 99 -29.43 11.05 -2.76
C ILE A 99 -30.09 12.44 -2.66
N HIS A 100 -30.68 12.96 -3.74
CA HIS A 100 -31.40 14.24 -3.71
C HIS A 100 -32.60 14.22 -2.78
N GLY A 101 -33.30 13.10 -2.71
CA GLY A 101 -34.42 12.90 -1.80
C GLY A 101 -34.06 12.63 -0.35
N GLN A 102 -32.76 12.64 -0.01
CA GLN A 102 -32.24 12.27 1.32
C GLN A 102 -32.73 10.90 1.80
N ARG A 103 -32.93 9.98 0.86
CA ARG A 103 -33.32 8.61 1.15
C ARG A 103 -32.08 7.73 1.30
N PRO A 104 -32.08 6.75 2.21
CA PRO A 104 -30.98 5.84 2.35
C PRO A 104 -30.81 4.99 1.08
N THR A 105 -29.62 5.02 0.50
CA THR A 105 -29.24 4.21 -0.65
C THR A 105 -27.92 3.53 -0.37
N THR A 106 -27.64 2.42 -1.06
CA THR A 106 -26.45 1.61 -0.80
C THR A 106 -25.78 1.25 -2.12
N VAL A 107 -24.53 1.64 -2.27
CA VAL A 107 -23.66 1.18 -3.37
C VAL A 107 -22.95 -0.09 -2.91
N GLN A 108 -22.95 -1.12 -3.73
CA GLN A 108 -22.28 -2.38 -3.42
C GLN A 108 -20.91 -2.42 -4.09
N LEU A 109 -19.88 -2.75 -3.31
CA LEU A 109 -18.53 -3.00 -3.79
C LEU A 109 -18.18 -4.46 -3.55
N THR A 110 -18.02 -5.23 -4.63
CA THR A 110 -17.52 -6.61 -4.58
C THR A 110 -16.03 -6.62 -4.85
N VAL A 111 -15.28 -7.36 -4.05
CA VAL A 111 -13.80 -7.33 -4.04
C VAL A 111 -13.25 -8.74 -4.09
N ASP A 112 -12.29 -8.99 -4.96
CA ASP A 112 -11.52 -10.23 -4.95
C ASP A 112 -10.48 -10.18 -3.81
N ALA A 113 -10.68 -11.04 -2.81
CA ALA A 113 -9.84 -11.11 -1.62
C ALA A 113 -8.49 -11.82 -1.85
N THR A 114 -8.19 -12.33 -3.04
CA THR A 114 -6.91 -13.00 -3.32
C THR A 114 -5.73 -12.03 -3.27
N ALA A 115 -5.94 -10.74 -3.55
CA ALA A 115 -4.93 -9.68 -3.53
C ALA A 115 -5.17 -8.70 -2.35
N MET A 116 -5.17 -9.20 -1.11
CA MET A 116 -5.57 -8.48 0.11
C MET A 116 -4.94 -7.09 0.30
N ALA A 117 -3.64 -6.94 0.02
CA ALA A 117 -2.96 -5.65 0.22
C ALA A 117 -3.47 -4.58 -0.76
N GLN A 118 -3.68 -4.95 -2.03
CA GLN A 118 -4.22 -4.07 -3.05
C GLN A 118 -5.73 -3.82 -2.82
N ALA A 119 -6.45 -4.84 -2.36
CA ALA A 119 -7.87 -4.77 -2.06
C ALA A 119 -8.18 -3.71 -0.99
N GLN A 120 -7.45 -3.70 0.12
CA GLN A 120 -7.68 -2.74 1.21
C GLN A 120 -7.49 -1.28 0.77
N LEU A 121 -6.40 -1.00 0.05
CA LEU A 121 -6.15 0.34 -0.47
C LEU A 121 -7.19 0.75 -1.51
N GLY A 122 -7.54 -0.16 -2.43
CA GLY A 122 -8.57 0.11 -3.44
C GLY A 122 -9.95 0.38 -2.85
N ILE A 123 -10.36 -0.37 -1.80
CA ILE A 123 -11.60 -0.11 -1.06
C ILE A 123 -11.62 1.31 -0.50
N ALA A 124 -10.52 1.74 0.14
CA ALA A 124 -10.41 3.08 0.72
C ALA A 124 -10.57 4.17 -0.36
N TYR A 125 -9.89 4.04 -1.49
CA TYR A 125 -9.97 4.99 -2.61
C TYR A 125 -11.36 5.01 -3.25
N ILE A 126 -11.96 3.84 -3.54
CA ILE A 126 -13.30 3.78 -4.12
C ILE A 126 -14.32 4.40 -3.18
N THR A 127 -14.23 4.11 -1.88
CA THR A 127 -15.13 4.68 -0.88
C THR A 127 -14.98 6.20 -0.80
N GLU A 128 -13.76 6.72 -0.82
CA GLU A 128 -13.48 8.15 -0.82
C GLU A 128 -14.04 8.83 -2.07
N ILE A 129 -13.86 8.24 -3.25
CA ILE A 129 -14.39 8.75 -4.51
C ILE A 129 -15.92 8.80 -4.48
N VAL A 130 -16.58 7.68 -4.14
CA VAL A 130 -18.03 7.61 -4.06
C VAL A 130 -18.58 8.63 -3.07
N LEU A 131 -17.94 8.76 -1.89
CA LEU A 131 -18.36 9.71 -0.87
C LEU A 131 -18.15 11.16 -1.33
N SER A 132 -17.00 11.49 -1.92
CA SER A 132 -16.69 12.85 -2.37
C SER A 132 -17.61 13.30 -3.50
N GLU A 133 -17.90 12.43 -4.47
CA GLU A 133 -18.84 12.73 -5.56
C GLU A 133 -20.27 12.87 -5.03
N THR A 134 -20.69 12.00 -4.11
CA THR A 134 -22.00 12.11 -3.47
C THR A 134 -22.14 13.41 -2.66
N LEU A 135 -21.12 13.79 -1.87
CA LEU A 135 -21.13 15.04 -1.12
C LEU A 135 -21.08 16.28 -2.02
N SER A 136 -20.43 16.17 -3.18
CA SER A 136 -20.39 17.26 -4.16
C SER A 136 -21.78 17.58 -4.73
N GLU A 137 -22.68 16.59 -4.78
CA GLU A 137 -24.07 16.77 -5.19
C GLU A 137 -24.89 17.56 -4.18
N PHE A 138 -24.55 17.41 -2.90
CA PHE A 138 -25.12 18.25 -1.84
C PHE A 138 -24.49 19.64 -1.79
N LYS A 139 -23.96 20.18 -2.88
CA LYS A 139 -23.54 21.58 -2.93
C LYS A 139 -24.71 22.48 -2.49
N VAL A 140 -24.90 22.53 -1.20
CA VAL A 140 -25.58 23.62 -0.54
C VAL A 140 -24.70 24.83 -0.80
N ASP A 141 -25.13 25.70 -1.71
CA ASP A 141 -24.55 27.00 -1.93
C ASP A 141 -24.33 27.68 -0.58
N GLY A 142 -23.14 27.69 -0.05
CA GLY A 142 -22.79 28.31 1.22
C GLY A 142 -22.09 27.46 2.26
N LEU A 143 -22.06 26.12 2.16
CA LEU A 143 -21.30 25.31 3.12
C LEU A 143 -19.78 25.40 2.89
N ASP A 144 -19.36 25.61 1.67
CA ASP A 144 -17.94 25.81 1.32
C ASP A 144 -17.36 27.11 1.95
N LYS A 145 -18.23 28.09 2.24
CA LYS A 145 -17.87 29.32 2.97
C LYS A 145 -17.93 29.18 4.49
N ARG A 146 -18.50 28.09 5.02
CA ARG A 146 -18.66 27.87 6.47
C ARG A 146 -17.74 26.81 7.05
N MET A 147 -17.00 26.08 6.22
CA MET A 147 -15.92 25.24 6.73
C MET A 147 -14.68 26.12 6.95
N PRO A 148 -14.35 26.47 8.21
CA PRO A 148 -13.21 27.36 8.51
C PRO A 148 -11.86 26.72 8.29
N THR A 149 -11.82 25.45 7.84
CA THR A 149 -10.59 24.69 7.70
C THR A 149 -10.58 23.92 6.38
N ARG A 150 -9.73 24.35 5.46
CA ARG A 150 -9.32 23.55 4.30
C ARG A 150 -8.17 22.67 4.76
N GLN A 151 -8.37 21.35 4.79
CA GLN A 151 -7.27 20.42 5.08
C GLN A 151 -6.32 20.40 3.88
N VAL A 152 -5.13 20.93 4.06
CA VAL A 152 -4.04 20.81 3.10
C VAL A 152 -3.09 19.76 3.65
N ILE A 153 -3.11 18.57 3.07
CA ILE A 153 -2.18 17.49 3.42
C ILE A 153 -0.88 17.76 2.68
N HIS A 154 0.17 18.09 3.43
CA HIS A 154 1.51 18.24 2.90
C HIS A 154 2.33 17.01 3.27
N VAL A 155 2.54 16.10 2.30
CA VAL A 155 3.36 14.90 2.53
C VAL A 155 4.83 15.29 2.37
N LEU A 156 5.57 15.25 3.50
CA LEU A 156 7.02 15.49 3.52
C LEU A 156 7.77 14.19 3.26
N TYR A 157 8.91 14.29 2.57
CA TYR A 157 9.88 13.21 2.29
C TYR A 157 9.46 12.13 1.28
N ASN A 158 8.17 11.91 1.04
CA ASN A 158 7.67 11.00 0.01
C ASN A 158 6.37 11.58 -0.60
N PRO A 159 6.44 12.70 -1.33
CA PRO A 159 5.26 13.41 -1.83
C PRO A 159 4.40 12.57 -2.78
N ASN A 160 5.01 11.59 -3.44
CA ASN A 160 4.31 10.66 -4.34
C ASN A 160 3.76 9.43 -3.61
N THR A 161 3.95 9.33 -2.27
CA THR A 161 3.50 8.20 -1.44
C THR A 161 3.90 6.82 -1.99
N ILE A 162 5.09 6.74 -2.62
CA ILE A 162 5.56 5.50 -3.25
C ILE A 162 6.00 4.52 -2.15
N THR A 163 5.23 3.47 -1.96
CA THR A 163 5.45 2.45 -0.91
C THR A 163 6.81 1.77 -1.05
N SER A 164 7.29 1.53 -2.28
CA SER A 164 8.59 0.89 -2.52
C SER A 164 9.76 1.70 -1.98
N TRP A 165 9.70 3.03 -2.00
CA TRP A 165 10.73 3.89 -1.41
C TRP A 165 10.78 3.77 0.11
N PHE A 166 9.60 3.83 0.73
CA PHE A 166 9.48 3.69 2.18
C PHE A 166 9.97 2.31 2.66
N THR A 167 9.52 1.24 2.02
CA THR A 167 9.92 -0.13 2.38
C THR A 167 11.40 -0.39 2.14
N SER A 168 12.00 0.19 1.09
CA SER A 168 13.45 0.09 0.85
C SER A 168 14.25 0.72 1.99
N VAL A 169 13.87 1.92 2.43
CA VAL A 169 14.55 2.60 3.56
C VAL A 169 14.37 1.80 4.86
N MET A 170 13.16 1.31 5.14
CA MET A 170 12.90 0.46 6.30
C MET A 170 13.73 -0.82 6.26
N GLN A 171 13.87 -1.45 5.09
CA GLN A 171 14.70 -2.64 4.93
C GLN A 171 16.18 -2.35 5.16
N LEU A 172 16.70 -1.21 4.71
CA LEU A 172 18.07 -0.80 5.00
C LEU A 172 18.31 -0.64 6.52
N ILE A 173 17.41 0.02 7.22
CA ILE A 173 17.49 0.19 8.67
C ILE A 173 17.47 -1.18 9.38
N ASN A 174 16.55 -2.05 8.97
CA ASN A 174 16.45 -3.41 9.51
C ASN A 174 17.73 -4.22 9.27
N ASN A 175 18.30 -4.15 8.06
CA ASN A 175 19.55 -4.84 7.73
C ASN A 175 20.72 -4.34 8.57
N VAL A 176 20.85 -3.01 8.81
CA VAL A 176 21.89 -2.46 9.68
C VAL A 176 21.72 -2.97 11.12
N THR A 177 20.48 -3.02 11.61
CA THR A 177 20.18 -3.52 12.96
C THR A 177 20.54 -5.00 13.10
N VAL A 178 20.07 -5.84 12.19
CA VAL A 178 20.34 -7.28 12.18
C VAL A 178 21.84 -7.53 12.06
N LEU A 179 22.53 -6.84 11.14
CA LEU A 179 23.96 -6.98 10.95
C LEU A 179 24.74 -6.60 12.23
N SER A 180 24.33 -5.53 12.91
CA SER A 180 24.94 -5.11 14.17
C SER A 180 24.82 -6.20 15.24
N VAL A 181 23.65 -6.80 15.38
CA VAL A 181 23.41 -7.91 16.32
C VAL A 181 24.27 -9.13 15.96
N VAL A 182 24.31 -9.51 14.68
CA VAL A 182 25.10 -10.67 14.19
C VAL A 182 26.60 -10.43 14.43
N LEU A 183 27.10 -9.23 14.13
CA LEU A 183 28.52 -8.88 14.34
C LEU A 183 28.90 -8.93 15.82
N VAL A 184 28.08 -8.38 16.68
CA VAL A 184 28.30 -8.42 18.14
C VAL A 184 28.26 -9.86 18.64
N GLY A 185 27.26 -10.64 18.23
CA GLY A 185 27.16 -12.08 18.59
C GLY A 185 28.37 -12.88 18.12
N ALA A 186 28.80 -12.69 16.87
CA ALA A 186 29.99 -13.36 16.34
C ALA A 186 31.28 -12.92 17.06
N ALA A 187 31.38 -11.68 17.49
CA ALA A 187 32.52 -11.22 18.28
C ALA A 187 32.54 -11.90 19.65
N VAL A 188 31.39 -11.98 20.34
CA VAL A 188 31.29 -12.65 21.66
C VAL A 188 31.61 -14.15 21.56
N ILE A 189 31.09 -14.84 20.54
CA ILE A 189 31.38 -16.27 20.32
C ILE A 189 32.88 -16.49 20.13
N ARG A 190 33.53 -15.67 19.27
CA ARG A 190 34.97 -15.75 19.02
C ARG A 190 35.83 -15.50 20.29
N GLU A 191 35.42 -14.55 21.12
CA GLU A 191 36.10 -14.29 22.39
C GLU A 191 35.94 -15.47 23.35
N ARG A 192 34.77 -16.10 23.37
CA ARG A 192 34.51 -17.32 24.15
C ARG A 192 35.35 -18.50 23.70
N GLU A 193 35.43 -18.76 22.38
CA GLU A 193 36.24 -19.86 21.82
C GLU A 193 37.74 -19.67 22.07
N ARG A 194 38.20 -18.43 22.20
CA ARG A 194 39.63 -18.11 22.51
C ARG A 194 39.93 -18.14 23.98
N GLY A 195 38.95 -18.40 24.86
CA GLY A 195 39.15 -18.43 26.31
C GLY A 195 39.42 -17.06 26.96
N THR A 196 39.20 -15.96 26.23
CA THR A 196 39.50 -14.60 26.69
C THR A 196 38.38 -13.99 27.53
N ILE A 197 37.19 -14.58 27.53
CA ILE A 197 36.07 -14.11 28.37
C ILE A 197 36.38 -14.25 29.87
N GLU A 198 37.06 -15.32 30.25
CA GLU A 198 37.44 -15.55 31.65
C GLU A 198 38.39 -14.46 32.15
N HIS A 199 39.26 -13.92 31.28
CA HIS A 199 40.15 -12.79 31.63
C HIS A 199 39.40 -11.46 31.74
N LEU A 200 38.32 -11.27 30.95
CA LEU A 200 37.48 -10.07 31.03
C LEU A 200 36.64 -10.01 32.32
N LEU A 201 36.24 -11.18 32.85
CA LEU A 201 35.45 -11.29 34.08
C LEU A 201 36.28 -11.10 35.34
N VAL A 202 37.62 -11.21 35.24
CA VAL A 202 38.55 -11.13 36.37
C VAL A 202 39.27 -9.77 36.41
N MET A 203 39.09 -8.93 35.39
CA MET A 203 39.63 -7.55 35.44
C MET A 203 38.76 -6.65 36.32
N PRO A 204 39.34 -5.97 37.30
CA PRO A 204 38.65 -5.01 38.17
C PRO A 204 38.13 -3.78 37.42
#